data_2ab035fbc152b6d26eb91b2979cefff2
#
_entry.id   2ab035fbc152b6d26eb91b2979cefff2
#
_cell.length_a   1.000
_cell.length_b   1.000
_cell.length_c   1.000
_cell.angle_alpha   90.00
_cell.angle_beta   90.00
_cell.angle_gamma   90.00
#
_symmetry.space_group_name_H-M   'P 1'
#
loop_
_entity.id
_entity.type
_entity.pdbx_description
1 polymer ?
#
loop_
_entity_poly.entity_id
_entity_poly.type
_entity_poly.pdbx_seq_one_letter_code
_entity_poly.pdbx_strand_id
1 'polypeptide(L)'
;GTVNFTGSIVNAPCNVIIGDLNQTIQLGQVRTAKFTAVGAKSDPQAFGIKLENCDISGTNPLTKVTIKFDGDPVPGTGAGASELFGVGLATSAAKNVGVEIADYRTNTRIKNGVPSAVFNLAAGETTLRFISSYVSTAAAVLPGTANATAQFSLVYQ
;
A
#
# COMPACT_ATOMS: atom_id res chain seq x y z
N GLY A 1 24.46 -27.49 -11.29
CA GLY A 1 23.54 -26.57 -10.61
C GLY A 1 23.30 -25.30 -11.43
N THR A 2 22.30 -24.52 -11.07
CA THR A 2 21.93 -23.26 -11.75
C THR A 2 21.89 -22.15 -10.73
N VAL A 3 22.40 -20.96 -11.08
CA VAL A 3 22.23 -19.74 -10.30
C VAL A 3 21.52 -18.71 -11.18
N ASN A 4 20.40 -18.19 -10.70
CA ASN A 4 19.62 -17.19 -11.42
C ASN A 4 19.88 -15.80 -10.81
N PHE A 5 20.09 -14.83 -11.69
CA PHE A 5 20.26 -13.43 -11.31
C PHE A 5 19.06 -12.62 -11.81
N THR A 6 18.43 -11.87 -10.93
CA THR A 6 17.28 -11.01 -11.25
C THR A 6 17.52 -9.62 -10.73
N GLY A 7 17.04 -8.63 -11.46
CA GLY A 7 17.15 -7.22 -11.08
C GLY A 7 16.66 -6.32 -12.19
N SER A 8 16.75 -5.01 -11.95
CA SER A 8 16.43 -3.99 -12.94
C SER A 8 17.41 -2.83 -12.85
N ILE A 9 17.60 -2.13 -13.96
CA ILE A 9 18.36 -0.88 -14.02
C ILE A 9 17.33 0.24 -14.20
N VAL A 10 17.38 1.23 -13.32
CA VAL A 10 16.42 2.34 -13.34
C VAL A 10 17.14 3.68 -13.46
N ASN A 11 16.49 4.65 -14.12
CA ASN A 11 16.93 6.04 -14.14
C ASN A 11 16.15 6.83 -13.09
N ALA A 12 16.63 6.78 -11.85
CA ALA A 12 15.96 7.38 -10.69
C ALA A 12 17.01 7.95 -9.72
N PRO A 13 16.67 8.96 -8.91
CA PRO A 13 17.59 9.52 -7.93
C PRO A 13 17.85 8.59 -6.75
N CYS A 14 16.97 7.64 -6.48
CA CYS A 14 17.06 6.67 -5.38
C CYS A 14 16.83 5.25 -5.88
N ASN A 15 17.27 4.28 -5.08
CA ASN A 15 16.90 2.87 -5.21
C ASN A 15 15.95 2.47 -4.09
N VAL A 16 15.00 1.59 -4.37
CA VAL A 16 14.25 0.89 -3.31
C VAL A 16 15.14 -0.21 -2.75
N ILE A 17 15.25 -0.32 -1.43
CA ILE A 17 16.03 -1.41 -0.83
C ILE A 17 15.40 -2.77 -1.18
N ILE A 18 16.23 -3.79 -1.34
CA ILE A 18 15.80 -5.11 -1.81
C ILE A 18 14.72 -5.71 -0.89
N GLY A 19 14.85 -5.53 0.43
CA GLY A 19 13.89 -6.05 1.41
C GLY A 19 12.48 -5.46 1.28
N ASP A 20 12.35 -4.27 0.69
CA ASP A 20 11.08 -3.56 0.57
C ASP A 20 10.42 -3.72 -0.81
N LEU A 21 11.10 -4.35 -1.77
CA LEU A 21 10.53 -4.64 -3.09
C LEU A 21 9.37 -5.65 -3.01
N ASN A 22 9.43 -6.58 -2.06
CA ASN A 22 8.39 -7.57 -1.82
C ASN A 22 8.19 -7.73 -0.32
N GLN A 23 7.18 -7.06 0.23
CA GLN A 23 6.85 -7.09 1.65
C GLN A 23 5.56 -7.85 1.91
N THR A 24 5.47 -8.49 3.07
CA THR A 24 4.22 -9.02 3.60
C THR A 24 3.90 -8.31 4.91
N ILE A 25 2.77 -7.60 4.94
CA ILE A 25 2.30 -6.88 6.12
C ILE A 25 1.24 -7.74 6.81
N GLN A 26 1.48 -8.13 8.04
CA GLN A 26 0.57 -8.95 8.84
C GLN A 26 -0.49 -8.06 9.47
N LEU A 27 -1.73 -8.17 9.00
CA LEU A 27 -2.88 -7.45 9.58
C LEU A 27 -3.54 -8.25 10.71
N GLY A 28 -3.15 -9.51 10.88
CA GLY A 28 -3.64 -10.39 11.94
C GLY A 28 -5.08 -10.88 11.73
N GLN A 29 -5.66 -11.44 12.78
CA GLN A 29 -7.05 -11.85 12.80
C GLN A 29 -7.90 -10.72 13.38
N VAL A 30 -8.97 -10.37 12.67
CA VAL A 30 -9.90 -9.32 13.09
C VAL A 30 -11.31 -9.92 13.16
N ARG A 31 -11.97 -9.70 14.28
CA ARG A 31 -13.35 -10.17 14.48
C ARG A 31 -14.32 -9.34 13.64
N THR A 32 -15.32 -9.97 13.06
CA THR A 32 -16.39 -9.26 12.30
C THR A 32 -17.09 -8.21 13.17
N ALA A 33 -17.20 -8.44 14.48
CA ALA A 33 -17.78 -7.49 15.44
C ALA A 33 -17.00 -6.16 15.55
N LYS A 34 -15.76 -6.09 15.09
CA LYS A 34 -14.99 -4.83 15.00
C LYS A 34 -15.60 -3.84 14.01
N PHE A 35 -16.26 -4.36 12.98
CA PHE A 35 -16.86 -3.57 11.91
C PHE A 35 -18.33 -3.27 12.23
N THR A 36 -18.56 -2.31 13.12
CA THR A 36 -19.88 -1.94 13.64
C THR A 36 -20.70 -1.06 12.70
N ALA A 37 -20.05 -0.45 11.72
CA ALA A 37 -20.66 0.43 10.73
C ALA A 37 -19.88 0.39 9.42
N VAL A 38 -20.46 0.87 8.34
CA VAL A 38 -19.77 1.08 7.06
C VAL A 38 -18.59 2.04 7.29
N GLY A 39 -17.42 1.69 6.77
CA GLY A 39 -16.20 2.46 6.95
C GLY A 39 -15.46 2.22 8.27
N ALA A 40 -15.96 1.32 9.13
CA ALA A 40 -15.23 0.93 10.33
C ALA A 40 -13.91 0.26 9.97
N LYS A 41 -12.88 0.52 10.76
CA LYS A 41 -11.51 0.06 10.51
C LYS A 41 -11.00 -0.85 11.61
N SER A 42 -10.16 -1.80 11.22
CA SER A 42 -9.33 -2.55 12.16
C SER A 42 -8.21 -1.69 12.72
N ASP A 43 -7.49 -2.20 13.71
CA ASP A 43 -6.31 -1.54 14.24
C ASP A 43 -5.24 -1.45 13.13
N PRO A 44 -4.60 -0.28 12.97
CA PRO A 44 -3.66 -0.07 11.88
C PRO A 44 -2.32 -0.75 12.13
N GLN A 45 -1.69 -1.20 11.05
CA GLN A 45 -0.32 -1.71 11.03
C GLN A 45 0.56 -0.77 10.19
N ALA A 46 1.65 -0.29 10.79
CA ALA A 46 2.59 0.57 10.09
C ALA A 46 3.55 -0.26 9.23
N PHE A 47 3.90 0.28 8.06
CA PHE A 47 4.96 -0.24 7.22
C PHE A 47 5.66 0.90 6.49
N GLY A 48 6.78 0.62 5.86
CA GLY A 48 7.55 1.61 5.12
C GLY A 48 8.16 1.04 3.86
N ILE A 49 8.46 1.92 2.93
CA ILE A 49 9.29 1.63 1.76
C ILE A 49 10.51 2.53 1.86
N LYS A 50 11.66 1.91 2.07
CA LYS A 50 12.93 2.62 2.24
C LYS A 50 13.61 2.81 0.89
N LEU A 51 13.96 4.06 0.62
CA LEU A 51 14.76 4.47 -0.51
C LEU A 51 16.20 4.72 -0.03
N GLU A 52 17.16 4.25 -0.79
CA GLU A 52 18.57 4.41 -0.47
C GLU A 52 19.34 5.01 -1.64
N ASN A 53 20.56 5.44 -1.35
CA ASN A 53 21.46 6.05 -2.34
C ASN A 53 20.81 7.23 -3.08
N CYS A 54 20.00 8.03 -2.35
CA CYS A 54 19.31 9.17 -2.93
C CYS A 54 20.31 10.29 -3.25
N ASP A 55 20.41 10.63 -4.52
CA ASP A 55 21.18 11.78 -5.01
C ASP A 55 20.22 12.88 -5.44
N ILE A 56 20.13 13.91 -4.61
CA ILE A 56 19.32 15.11 -4.85
C ILE A 56 20.19 16.33 -5.18
N SER A 57 21.43 16.10 -5.58
CA SER A 57 22.38 17.13 -5.99
C SER A 57 22.33 17.39 -7.51
N GLY A 58 23.05 18.39 -7.97
CA GLY A 58 23.20 18.71 -9.38
C GLY A 58 22.28 19.82 -9.88
N THR A 59 22.19 19.97 -11.20
CA THR A 59 21.34 20.97 -11.86
C THR A 59 19.99 20.36 -12.15
N ASN A 60 18.89 20.97 -11.65
CA ASN A 60 17.52 20.47 -11.75
C ASN A 60 17.36 19.06 -11.13
N PRO A 61 17.72 18.86 -9.86
CA PRO A 61 17.62 17.56 -9.24
C PRO A 61 16.16 17.14 -9.05
N LEU A 62 15.91 15.83 -9.08
CA LEU A 62 14.65 15.25 -8.66
C LEU A 62 14.66 15.15 -7.14
N THR A 63 13.80 15.91 -6.45
CA THR A 63 13.81 16.05 -5.00
C THR A 63 12.53 15.55 -4.32
N LYS A 64 11.59 15.08 -5.12
CA LYS A 64 10.26 14.66 -4.66
C LYS A 64 9.87 13.33 -5.29
N VAL A 65 9.00 12.61 -4.63
CA VAL A 65 8.45 11.35 -5.12
C VAL A 65 6.98 11.22 -4.76
N THR A 66 6.19 10.66 -5.66
CA THR A 66 4.85 10.13 -5.37
C THR A 66 4.87 8.63 -5.53
N ILE A 67 4.01 7.95 -4.80
CA ILE A 67 3.81 6.51 -4.89
C ILE A 67 2.38 6.22 -5.31
N LYS A 68 2.21 5.24 -6.17
CA LYS A 68 0.91 4.71 -6.55
C LYS A 68 0.88 3.22 -6.23
N PHE A 69 -0.22 2.79 -5.61
CA PHE A 69 -0.50 1.38 -5.36
C PHE A 69 -1.62 0.92 -6.28
N ASP A 70 -1.39 -0.16 -7.01
CA ASP A 70 -2.35 -0.75 -7.93
C ASP A 70 -2.68 -2.18 -7.49
N GLY A 71 -3.94 -2.54 -7.43
CA GLY A 71 -4.42 -3.88 -7.10
C GLY A 71 -5.90 -4.05 -7.44
N ASP A 72 -6.41 -5.25 -7.25
CA ASP A 72 -7.83 -5.51 -7.46
C ASP A 72 -8.66 -4.76 -6.43
N PRO A 73 -9.74 -4.07 -6.81
CA PRO A 73 -10.62 -3.39 -5.87
C PRO A 73 -11.52 -4.39 -5.12
N VAL A 74 -12.18 -3.92 -4.07
CA VAL A 74 -13.25 -4.68 -3.43
C VAL A 74 -14.41 -4.82 -4.41
N PRO A 75 -14.95 -6.04 -4.62
CA PRO A 75 -16.08 -6.24 -5.53
C PRO A 75 -17.34 -5.50 -5.08
N GLY A 76 -18.15 -5.08 -6.05
CA GLY A 76 -19.47 -4.49 -5.82
C GLY A 76 -19.43 -2.97 -5.68
N THR A 77 -20.56 -2.42 -5.17
CA THR A 77 -20.80 -0.98 -5.08
C THR A 77 -20.79 -0.47 -3.64
N GLY A 78 -20.18 -1.20 -2.72
CA GLY A 78 -20.03 -0.79 -1.32
C GLY A 78 -19.25 0.52 -1.18
N ALA A 79 -19.42 1.19 -0.06
CA ALA A 79 -18.80 2.49 0.20
C ALA A 79 -17.28 2.39 0.17
N GLY A 80 -16.66 3.13 -0.75
CA GLY A 80 -15.21 3.15 -0.93
C GLY A 80 -14.62 1.88 -1.53
N ALA A 81 -15.42 0.94 -2.02
CA ALA A 81 -14.97 -0.36 -2.54
C ALA A 81 -13.89 -0.22 -3.64
N SER A 82 -14.06 0.73 -4.55
CA SER A 82 -13.08 0.97 -5.63
C SER A 82 -11.78 1.60 -5.16
N GLU A 83 -11.75 2.18 -3.97
CA GLU A 83 -10.58 2.86 -3.41
C GLU A 83 -9.70 1.94 -2.56
N LEU A 84 -10.22 0.77 -2.20
CA LEU A 84 -9.59 -0.23 -1.34
C LEU A 84 -9.01 -1.37 -2.17
N PHE A 85 -8.17 -2.17 -1.55
CA PHE A 85 -7.61 -3.40 -2.13
C PHE A 85 -8.45 -4.59 -1.69
N GLY A 86 -8.97 -5.32 -2.68
CA GLY A 86 -9.84 -6.47 -2.46
C GLY A 86 -9.10 -7.66 -1.86
N VAL A 87 -9.84 -8.47 -1.12
CA VAL A 87 -9.31 -9.68 -0.43
C VAL A 87 -9.64 -10.97 -1.17
N GLY A 88 -9.94 -10.87 -2.46
CA GLY A 88 -10.18 -11.99 -3.35
C GLY A 88 -11.66 -12.25 -3.63
N LEU A 89 -11.89 -13.08 -4.65
CA LEU A 89 -13.22 -13.43 -5.17
C LEU A 89 -13.66 -14.84 -4.77
N ALA A 90 -12.78 -15.62 -4.12
CA ALA A 90 -13.10 -17.00 -3.70
C ALA A 90 -14.30 -17.01 -2.73
N THR A 91 -15.07 -18.10 -2.73
CA THR A 91 -16.18 -18.27 -1.79
C THR A 91 -15.71 -18.28 -0.33
N SER A 92 -14.45 -18.68 -0.09
CA SER A 92 -13.81 -18.69 1.23
C SER A 92 -13.25 -17.32 1.65
N ALA A 93 -13.22 -16.32 0.76
CA ALA A 93 -12.75 -14.98 1.09
C ALA A 93 -13.78 -14.19 1.89
N ALA A 94 -13.32 -13.32 2.78
CA ALA A 94 -14.16 -12.37 3.49
C ALA A 94 -14.93 -11.47 2.51
N LYS A 95 -16.09 -11.00 2.91
CA LYS A 95 -16.97 -10.16 2.09
C LYS A 95 -17.20 -8.81 2.75
N ASN A 96 -17.43 -7.80 1.92
CA ASN A 96 -17.73 -6.43 2.34
C ASN A 96 -16.59 -5.79 3.16
N VAL A 97 -15.36 -6.15 2.85
CA VAL A 97 -14.16 -5.64 3.50
C VAL A 97 -13.03 -5.56 2.49
N GLY A 98 -12.16 -4.57 2.66
CA GLY A 98 -10.94 -4.43 1.88
C GLY A 98 -9.80 -3.91 2.73
N VAL A 99 -8.61 -3.84 2.16
CA VAL A 99 -7.43 -3.27 2.80
C VAL A 99 -7.28 -1.82 2.35
N GLU A 100 -7.11 -0.94 3.32
CA GLU A 100 -6.73 0.46 3.11
C GLU A 100 -5.23 0.62 3.27
N ILE A 101 -4.63 1.44 2.41
CA ILE A 101 -3.30 2.01 2.63
C ILE A 101 -3.49 3.52 2.83
N ALA A 102 -2.87 4.07 3.86
CA ALA A 102 -2.92 5.50 4.14
C ALA A 102 -1.51 6.05 4.42
N ASP A 103 -1.33 7.33 4.12
CA ASP A 103 -0.12 8.07 4.45
C ASP A 103 0.01 8.18 5.97
N TYR A 104 1.12 7.70 6.52
CA TYR A 104 1.36 7.73 7.97
C TYR A 104 1.35 9.16 8.54
N ARG A 105 1.80 10.15 7.75
CA ARG A 105 1.94 11.55 8.20
C ARG A 105 0.59 12.23 8.43
N THR A 106 -0.40 11.92 7.57
CA THR A 106 -1.67 12.65 7.49
C THR A 106 -2.87 11.77 7.77
N ASN A 107 -2.68 10.45 7.88
CA ASN A 107 -3.74 9.46 7.96
C ASN A 107 -4.74 9.57 6.78
N THR A 108 -4.26 10.03 5.64
CA THR A 108 -5.07 10.18 4.43
C THR A 108 -4.96 8.92 3.57
N ARG A 109 -6.11 8.37 3.18
CA ARG A 109 -6.16 7.21 2.29
C ARG A 109 -5.45 7.49 0.97
N ILE A 110 -4.58 6.57 0.59
CA ILE A 110 -4.01 6.50 -0.76
C ILE A 110 -4.91 5.54 -1.53
N LYS A 111 -5.72 6.11 -2.42
CA LYS A 111 -6.71 5.33 -3.16
C LYS A 111 -6.04 4.37 -4.13
N ASN A 112 -6.65 3.20 -4.30
CA ASN A 112 -6.21 2.22 -5.30
C ASN A 112 -6.11 2.86 -6.69
N GLY A 113 -4.96 2.74 -7.32
CA GLY A 113 -4.70 3.28 -8.66
C GLY A 113 -4.48 4.79 -8.74
N VAL A 114 -4.43 5.51 -7.61
CA VAL A 114 -4.25 6.97 -7.58
C VAL A 114 -2.92 7.31 -6.89
N PRO A 115 -2.11 8.22 -7.45
CA PRO A 115 -0.87 8.66 -6.81
C PRO A 115 -1.12 9.29 -5.43
N SER A 116 -0.19 9.07 -4.51
CA SER A 116 -0.18 9.70 -3.20
C SER A 116 0.09 11.20 -3.27
N ALA A 117 -0.04 11.88 -2.14
CA ALA A 117 0.61 13.18 -1.94
C ALA A 117 2.14 13.03 -2.06
N VAL A 118 2.80 14.15 -2.32
CA VAL A 118 4.25 14.20 -2.54
C VAL A 118 5.00 13.94 -1.25
N PHE A 119 6.05 13.14 -1.34
CA PHE A 119 7.09 12.99 -0.33
C PHE A 119 8.34 13.73 -0.78
N ASN A 120 9.00 14.43 0.16
CA ASN A 120 10.28 15.04 -0.09
C ASN A 120 11.40 14.03 0.12
N LEU A 121 12.35 14.00 -0.80
CA LEU A 121 13.55 13.16 -0.69
C LEU A 121 14.60 13.86 0.17
N ALA A 122 15.31 13.08 0.96
CA ALA A 122 16.54 13.49 1.64
C ALA A 122 17.74 12.83 0.95
N ALA A 123 18.89 13.47 1.00
CA ALA A 123 20.12 12.88 0.51
C ALA A 123 20.46 11.61 1.30
N GLY A 124 20.89 10.57 0.61
CA GLY A 124 21.22 9.28 1.19
C GLY A 124 20.00 8.36 1.33
N GLU A 125 19.19 8.53 2.38
CA GLU A 125 18.06 7.66 2.66
C GLU A 125 16.76 8.44 2.87
N THR A 126 15.66 7.88 2.38
CA THR A 126 14.31 8.38 2.63
C THR A 126 13.38 7.20 2.86
N THR A 127 12.60 7.22 3.94
CA THR A 127 11.58 6.19 4.18
C THR A 127 10.20 6.76 3.96
N LEU A 128 9.47 6.17 3.02
CA LEU A 128 8.06 6.46 2.79
C LEU A 128 7.26 5.61 3.78
N ARG A 129 6.51 6.26 4.68
CA ARG A 129 5.80 5.57 5.77
C ARG A 129 4.31 5.54 5.54
N PHE A 130 3.71 4.38 5.77
CA PHE A 130 2.29 4.10 5.57
C PHE A 130 1.71 3.36 6.76
N ILE A 131 0.39 3.36 6.82
CA ILE A 131 -0.40 2.49 7.68
C ILE A 131 -1.40 1.73 6.83
N SER A 132 -1.72 0.51 7.24
CA SER A 132 -2.73 -0.32 6.59
C SER A 132 -3.70 -0.90 7.61
N SER A 133 -4.95 -1.05 7.21
CA SER A 133 -6.02 -1.62 8.02
C SER A 133 -7.10 -2.22 7.13
N TYR A 134 -7.89 -3.14 7.69
CA TYR A 134 -9.13 -3.56 7.04
C TYR A 134 -10.20 -2.49 7.22
N VAL A 135 -11.01 -2.27 6.19
CA VAL A 135 -12.12 -1.31 6.19
C VAL A 135 -13.35 -1.98 5.64
N SER A 136 -14.47 -1.86 6.36
CA SER A 136 -15.77 -2.37 5.90
C SER A 136 -16.36 -1.48 4.80
N THR A 137 -16.93 -2.11 3.78
CA THR A 137 -17.62 -1.43 2.66
C THR A 137 -19.14 -1.55 2.73
N ALA A 138 -19.64 -2.36 3.65
CA ALA A 138 -21.06 -2.55 3.90
C ALA A 138 -21.30 -2.84 5.39
N ALA A 139 -22.58 -2.81 5.82
CA ALA A 139 -22.94 -2.96 7.22
C ALA A 139 -22.58 -4.34 7.81
N ALA A 140 -22.59 -5.40 7.00
CA ALA A 140 -22.24 -6.75 7.42
C ALA A 140 -20.97 -7.22 6.73
N VAL A 141 -19.91 -7.40 7.50
CA VAL A 141 -18.68 -8.07 7.06
C VAL A 141 -18.84 -9.56 7.29
N LEU A 142 -18.60 -10.36 6.26
CA LEU A 142 -18.65 -11.82 6.36
C LEU A 142 -17.24 -12.37 6.55
N PRO A 143 -17.06 -13.35 7.44
CA PRO A 143 -15.76 -13.93 7.74
C PRO A 143 -15.17 -14.69 6.56
N GLY A 144 -13.85 -14.79 6.50
CA GLY A 144 -13.13 -15.53 5.49
C GLY A 144 -11.66 -15.13 5.45
N THR A 145 -10.96 -15.64 4.45
CA THR A 145 -9.59 -15.22 4.18
C THR A 145 -9.58 -13.77 3.71
N ALA A 146 -8.59 -13.00 4.12
CA ALA A 146 -8.53 -11.57 3.86
C ALA A 146 -7.12 -11.15 3.44
N ASN A 147 -6.65 -11.72 2.33
CA ASN A 147 -5.33 -11.44 1.75
C ASN A 147 -5.49 -10.53 0.53
N ALA A 148 -4.83 -9.39 0.56
CA ALA A 148 -4.79 -8.45 -0.55
C ALA A 148 -3.36 -8.31 -1.07
N THR A 149 -3.24 -7.99 -2.35
CA THR A 149 -1.96 -7.67 -2.99
C THR A 149 -2.07 -6.31 -3.65
N ALA A 150 -1.08 -5.46 -3.39
CA ALA A 150 -0.92 -4.18 -4.07
C ALA A 150 0.48 -4.11 -4.66
N GLN A 151 0.59 -3.73 -5.92
CA GLN A 151 1.86 -3.40 -6.56
C GLN A 151 2.10 -1.91 -6.45
N PHE A 152 3.31 -1.49 -6.16
CA PHE A 152 3.62 -0.07 -6.11
C PHE A 152 4.54 0.39 -7.24
N SER A 153 4.39 1.63 -7.61
CA SER A 153 5.28 2.33 -8.53
C SER A 153 5.60 3.73 -7.99
N LEU A 154 6.80 4.19 -8.28
CA LEU A 154 7.30 5.48 -7.85
C LEU A 154 7.46 6.42 -9.04
N VAL A 155 7.08 7.67 -8.88
CA VAL A 155 7.32 8.75 -9.86
C VAL A 155 8.08 9.85 -9.17
N TYR A 156 9.26 10.14 -9.66
CA TYR A 156 10.15 11.19 -9.14
C TYR A 156 9.94 12.50 -9.89
N GLN A 157 10.01 13.58 -9.14
CA GLN A 157 9.85 14.95 -9.65
C GLN A 157 10.91 15.90 -9.10
#